data_47f262df64a598fc3172f5b486f52e75
#
_entry.id   47f262df64a598fc3172f5b486f52e75
#
_cell.length_a   1.000
_cell.length_b   1.000
_cell.length_c   1.000
_cell.angle_alpha   90.00
_cell.angle_beta   90.00
_cell.angle_gamma   90.00
#
_symmetry.space_group_name_H-M   'P 1'
#
loop_
_entity.id
_entity.type
_entity.pdbx_description
1 polymer ?
#
loop_
_entity_poly.entity_id
_entity_poly.type
_entity_poly.pdbx_seq_one_letter_code
_entity_poly.pdbx_strand_id
1 'polypeptide(L)'
;PDLLKPIEPWDTQSIIFTSGTTGPSKGVLSSYLHIFTNAGPETWHFVTGEDRFLINMPIFHIGGMGVIFVMLCRGGSIAVMDGFDTEKFWPFVRESRTSAFFLLGVMTTFLLKQEPSQHDKDHSVRLAFMVPLTETCTEFYERFGIDVYTIFNMTEISSPIVSEPNPTKRGTCGKKRDGVDVRLVDENDCEVALGEIGEMIVRTDRPWGMNSG
;
A
#
# COMPACT_ATOMS: atom_id res chain seq x y z
N PRO A 1 -8.16 -28.23 -12.84
CA PRO A 1 -7.09 -29.24 -12.67
C PRO A 1 -6.69 -29.28 -11.20
N ASP A 2 -6.59 -30.48 -10.65
CA ASP A 2 -6.11 -30.66 -9.30
C ASP A 2 -4.63 -30.26 -9.21
N LEU A 3 -4.24 -29.63 -8.09
CA LEU A 3 -2.84 -29.33 -7.85
C LEU A 3 -2.06 -30.64 -7.66
N LEU A 4 -0.83 -30.68 -8.21
CA LEU A 4 0.05 -31.86 -8.04
C LEU A 4 0.41 -32.09 -6.57
N LYS A 5 0.46 -31.04 -5.78
CA LYS A 5 0.62 -31.05 -4.32
C LYS A 5 -0.19 -29.90 -3.71
N PRO A 6 -0.60 -29.98 -2.43
CA PRO A 6 -1.13 -28.84 -1.70
C PRO A 6 -0.13 -27.67 -1.72
N ILE A 7 -0.65 -26.45 -1.71
CA ILE A 7 0.17 -25.23 -1.54
C ILE A 7 0.49 -25.08 -0.07
N GLU A 8 1.77 -24.94 0.23
CA GLU A 8 2.26 -24.70 1.59
C GLU A 8 2.50 -23.20 1.83
N PRO A 9 2.35 -22.71 3.07
CA PRO A 9 2.54 -21.27 3.38
C PRO A 9 3.88 -20.70 2.93
N TRP A 10 4.92 -21.50 2.91
CA TRP A 10 6.29 -21.15 2.52
C TRP A 10 6.58 -21.34 1.03
N ASP A 11 5.69 -21.95 0.24
CA ASP A 11 5.89 -22.05 -1.20
C ASP A 11 6.00 -20.64 -1.81
N THR A 12 6.90 -20.47 -2.77
CA THR A 12 7.06 -19.20 -3.47
C THR A 12 5.85 -18.93 -4.35
N GLN A 13 5.17 -17.84 -4.07
CA GLN A 13 4.03 -17.36 -4.84
C GLN A 13 4.48 -16.47 -6.00
N SER A 14 5.46 -15.58 -5.75
CA SER A 14 5.97 -14.64 -6.76
C SER A 14 7.42 -14.26 -6.51
N ILE A 15 8.07 -13.79 -7.56
CA ILE A 15 9.40 -13.17 -7.50
C ILE A 15 9.23 -11.73 -7.98
N ILE A 16 9.45 -10.77 -7.08
CA ILE A 16 9.34 -9.35 -7.38
C ILE A 16 10.74 -8.75 -7.38
N PHE A 17 11.13 -8.15 -8.52
CA PHE A 17 12.43 -7.50 -8.62
C PHE A 17 12.38 -6.10 -8.00
N THR A 18 13.34 -5.82 -7.12
CA THR A 18 13.53 -4.50 -6.52
C THR A 18 14.80 -3.87 -7.06
N SER A 19 14.76 -2.57 -7.38
CA SER A 19 15.95 -1.79 -7.70
C SER A 19 16.67 -1.48 -6.39
N GLY A 20 17.64 -2.31 -6.00
CA GLY A 20 18.47 -2.02 -4.83
C GLY A 20 19.16 -0.66 -4.93
N THR A 21 19.33 0.02 -3.79
CA THR A 21 20.06 1.31 -3.72
C THR A 21 21.54 1.17 -4.02
N THR A 22 22.09 -0.03 -3.99
CA THR A 22 23.54 -0.31 -4.03
C THR A 22 23.91 -1.51 -4.91
N GLY A 23 23.34 -1.66 -6.11
CA GLY A 23 23.72 -2.76 -6.99
C GLY A 23 22.65 -3.21 -7.98
N PRO A 24 22.84 -4.35 -8.65
CA PRO A 24 21.86 -4.88 -9.58
C PRO A 24 20.55 -5.24 -8.89
N SER A 25 19.46 -5.23 -9.64
CA SER A 25 18.12 -5.62 -9.15
C SER A 25 18.17 -7.00 -8.49
N LYS A 26 17.50 -7.12 -7.34
CA LYS A 26 17.39 -8.38 -6.58
C LYS A 26 15.97 -8.91 -6.69
N GLY A 27 15.83 -10.23 -6.83
CA GLY A 27 14.53 -10.90 -6.82
C GLY A 27 14.12 -11.26 -5.40
N VAL A 28 13.05 -10.64 -4.93
CA VAL A 28 12.43 -10.96 -3.62
C VAL A 28 11.52 -12.15 -3.80
N LEU A 29 11.81 -13.26 -3.11
CA LEU A 29 10.98 -14.47 -3.11
C LEU A 29 9.82 -14.30 -2.13
N SER A 30 8.66 -13.95 -2.63
CA SER A 30 7.46 -13.79 -1.80
C SER A 30 6.72 -15.12 -1.64
N SER A 31 6.63 -15.62 -0.42
CA SER A 31 5.84 -16.81 -0.10
C SER A 31 4.33 -16.52 -0.13
N TYR A 32 3.50 -17.54 -0.21
CA TYR A 32 2.05 -17.39 -0.08
C TYR A 32 1.67 -16.72 1.23
N LEU A 33 2.31 -17.07 2.35
CA LEU A 33 2.00 -16.45 3.64
C LEU A 33 2.47 -14.99 3.70
N HIS A 34 3.63 -14.66 3.11
CA HIS A 34 4.11 -13.29 3.01
C HIS A 34 3.09 -12.39 2.29
N ILE A 35 2.61 -12.82 1.11
CA ILE A 35 1.58 -12.08 0.38
C ILE A 35 0.27 -12.00 1.17
N PHE A 36 -0.14 -13.09 1.84
CA PHE A 36 -1.34 -13.10 2.67
C PHE A 36 -1.22 -12.14 3.87
N THR A 37 -0.07 -12.04 4.53
CA THR A 37 0.11 -11.07 5.63
C THR A 37 -0.01 -9.62 5.17
N ASN A 38 0.32 -9.32 3.91
CA ASN A 38 0.09 -8.01 3.31
C ASN A 38 -1.38 -7.82 2.89
N ALA A 39 -2.00 -8.86 2.33
CA ALA A 39 -3.34 -8.82 1.76
C ALA A 39 -4.45 -9.16 2.75
N GLY A 40 -4.12 -9.77 3.88
CA GLY A 40 -5.09 -10.25 4.87
C GLY A 40 -5.91 -9.13 5.53
N PRO A 41 -7.07 -9.48 6.11
CA PRO A 41 -8.01 -8.49 6.67
C PRO A 41 -7.43 -7.71 7.85
N GLU A 42 -6.43 -8.26 8.52
CA GLU A 42 -5.78 -7.63 9.67
C GLU A 42 -4.92 -6.41 9.28
N THR A 43 -4.43 -6.37 8.03
CA THR A 43 -3.54 -5.30 7.58
C THR A 43 -4.31 -4.07 7.12
N TRP A 44 -5.38 -4.26 6.35
CA TRP A 44 -6.17 -3.18 5.77
C TRP A 44 -7.65 -3.44 6.07
N HIS A 45 -8.01 -3.48 7.35
CA HIS A 45 -9.36 -3.81 7.84
C HIS A 45 -10.45 -2.89 7.27
N PHE A 46 -10.08 -1.68 6.86
CA PHE A 46 -10.96 -0.68 6.25
C PHE A 46 -11.23 -0.92 4.75
N VAL A 47 -10.51 -1.84 4.08
CA VAL A 47 -10.83 -2.30 2.71
C VAL A 47 -11.70 -3.54 2.81
N THR A 48 -12.81 -3.60 2.09
CA THR A 48 -13.82 -4.65 2.19
C THR A 48 -14.06 -5.37 0.86
N GLY A 49 -14.85 -6.43 0.86
CA GLY A 49 -15.27 -7.14 -0.35
C GLY A 49 -16.21 -6.33 -1.26
N GLU A 50 -16.78 -5.25 -0.76
CA GLU A 50 -17.61 -4.35 -1.57
C GLU A 50 -16.78 -3.32 -2.35
N ASP A 51 -15.49 -3.22 -2.04
CA ASP A 51 -14.62 -2.28 -2.71
C ASP A 51 -14.26 -2.73 -4.13
N ARG A 52 -14.11 -1.71 -4.97
CA ARG A 52 -13.45 -1.80 -6.27
C ARG A 52 -12.18 -0.99 -6.22
N PHE A 53 -11.06 -1.67 -6.19
CA PHE A 53 -9.76 -1.03 -6.09
C PHE A 53 -9.18 -0.74 -7.47
N LEU A 54 -8.73 0.51 -7.70
CA LEU A 54 -8.05 0.91 -8.93
C LEU A 54 -6.60 0.42 -8.93
N ILE A 55 -6.24 -0.35 -9.93
CA ILE A 55 -4.86 -0.72 -10.24
C ILE A 55 -4.29 0.32 -11.21
N ASN A 56 -3.64 1.31 -10.68
CA ASN A 56 -2.95 2.39 -11.41
C ASN A 56 -1.43 2.34 -11.21
N MET A 57 -0.96 1.31 -10.50
CA MET A 57 0.45 1.00 -10.29
C MET A 57 0.85 -0.22 -11.13
N PRO A 58 2.12 -0.33 -11.53
CA PRO A 58 2.57 -1.50 -12.29
C PRO A 58 2.29 -2.81 -11.57
N ILE A 59 1.70 -3.78 -12.26
CA ILE A 59 1.35 -5.09 -11.68
C ILE A 59 2.58 -5.97 -11.35
N PHE A 60 3.74 -5.65 -11.89
CA PHE A 60 5.01 -6.29 -11.52
C PHE A 60 5.64 -5.69 -10.24
N HIS A 61 5.03 -4.66 -9.66
CA HIS A 61 5.42 -4.05 -8.40
C HIS A 61 4.44 -4.46 -7.30
N ILE A 62 4.91 -4.56 -6.06
CA ILE A 62 4.04 -4.95 -4.91
C ILE A 62 2.84 -4.02 -4.74
N GLY A 63 2.97 -2.73 -5.08
CA GLY A 63 1.88 -1.76 -5.02
C GLY A 63 0.72 -2.04 -6.00
N GLY A 64 0.97 -2.73 -7.11
CA GLY A 64 -0.07 -3.22 -8.01
C GLY A 64 -0.52 -4.63 -7.66
N MET A 65 0.42 -5.58 -7.63
CA MET A 65 0.13 -6.98 -7.37
C MET A 65 -0.47 -7.22 -5.98
N GLY A 66 0.05 -6.56 -4.94
CA GLY A 66 -0.45 -6.70 -3.57
C GLY A 66 -1.93 -6.34 -3.45
N VAL A 67 -2.38 -5.30 -4.15
CA VAL A 67 -3.79 -4.89 -4.19
C VAL A 67 -4.68 -5.94 -4.84
N ILE A 68 -4.21 -6.60 -5.92
CA ILE A 68 -4.95 -7.69 -6.55
C ILE A 68 -5.20 -8.79 -5.52
N PHE A 69 -4.18 -9.17 -4.74
CA PHE A 69 -4.34 -10.17 -3.67
C PHE A 69 -5.24 -9.69 -2.54
N VAL A 70 -5.18 -8.41 -2.15
CA VAL A 70 -6.12 -7.83 -1.19
C VAL A 70 -7.55 -8.05 -1.64
N MET A 71 -7.86 -7.73 -2.90
CA MET A 71 -9.22 -7.86 -3.41
C MET A 71 -9.63 -9.33 -3.59
N LEU A 72 -8.72 -10.21 -4.00
CA LEU A 72 -8.98 -11.66 -4.05
C LEU A 72 -9.30 -12.23 -2.66
N CYS A 73 -8.53 -11.88 -1.63
CA CYS A 73 -8.76 -12.35 -0.26
C CYS A 73 -10.09 -11.86 0.33
N ARG A 74 -10.60 -10.74 -0.13
CA ARG A 74 -11.86 -10.13 0.36
C ARG A 74 -13.08 -10.39 -0.50
N GLY A 75 -12.92 -10.98 -1.67
CA GLY A 75 -14.01 -11.16 -2.64
C GLY A 75 -14.46 -9.85 -3.29
N GLY A 76 -13.61 -8.84 -3.30
CA GLY A 76 -13.87 -7.57 -3.95
C GLY A 76 -13.56 -7.57 -5.45
N SER A 77 -13.48 -6.40 -6.04
CA SER A 77 -13.20 -6.25 -7.48
C SER A 77 -12.08 -5.25 -7.75
N ILE A 78 -11.51 -5.31 -8.94
CA ILE A 78 -10.48 -4.37 -9.40
C ILE A 78 -10.94 -3.64 -10.66
N ALA A 79 -10.46 -2.41 -10.83
CA ALA A 79 -10.45 -1.69 -12.10
C ALA A 79 -8.98 -1.49 -12.50
N VAL A 80 -8.66 -1.67 -13.77
CA VAL A 80 -7.28 -1.57 -14.26
C VAL A 80 -7.15 -0.38 -15.18
N MET A 81 -6.23 0.54 -14.85
CA MET A 81 -5.92 1.72 -15.65
C MET A 81 -4.53 1.56 -16.27
N ASP A 82 -4.41 1.89 -17.55
CA ASP A 82 -3.14 1.83 -18.28
C ASP A 82 -2.28 3.06 -17.97
N GLY A 83 -1.76 3.10 -16.74
CA GLY A 83 -0.94 4.20 -16.24
C GLY A 83 -1.73 5.41 -15.72
N PHE A 84 -1.03 6.32 -15.04
CA PHE A 84 -1.62 7.54 -14.50
C PHE A 84 -1.63 8.65 -15.54
N ASP A 85 -2.82 9.17 -15.83
CA ASP A 85 -3.07 10.33 -16.68
C ASP A 85 -4.00 11.29 -15.94
N THR A 86 -3.55 12.50 -15.68
CA THR A 86 -4.26 13.47 -14.85
C THR A 86 -5.63 13.86 -15.41
N GLU A 87 -5.76 13.96 -16.74
CA GLU A 87 -7.01 14.36 -17.39
C GLU A 87 -8.02 13.21 -17.41
N LYS A 88 -7.53 11.97 -17.57
CA LYS A 88 -8.36 10.77 -17.66
C LYS A 88 -8.70 10.16 -16.31
N PHE A 89 -7.99 10.54 -15.24
CA PHE A 89 -8.11 9.91 -13.93
C PHE A 89 -9.53 9.96 -13.37
N TRP A 90 -10.10 11.15 -13.19
CA TRP A 90 -11.45 11.29 -12.61
C TRP A 90 -12.55 10.74 -13.53
N PRO A 91 -12.53 10.94 -14.85
CA PRO A 91 -13.45 10.25 -15.76
C PRO A 91 -13.42 8.73 -15.60
N PHE A 92 -12.22 8.13 -15.57
CA PHE A 92 -12.06 6.68 -15.39
C PHE A 92 -12.56 6.20 -14.02
N VAL A 93 -12.23 6.92 -12.93
CA VAL A 93 -12.68 6.62 -11.56
C VAL A 93 -14.20 6.58 -11.48
N ARG A 94 -14.87 7.55 -12.09
CA ARG A 94 -16.35 7.60 -12.15
C ARG A 94 -16.94 6.45 -12.97
N GLU A 95 -16.45 6.25 -14.19
CA GLU A 95 -16.94 5.22 -15.10
C GLU A 95 -16.76 3.81 -14.51
N SER A 96 -15.60 3.54 -13.95
CA SER A 96 -15.28 2.25 -13.33
C SER A 96 -15.95 2.03 -11.97
N ARG A 97 -16.56 3.06 -11.38
CA ARG A 97 -17.09 3.04 -10.01
C ARG A 97 -16.05 2.59 -8.99
N THR A 98 -14.82 3.05 -9.16
CA THR A 98 -13.73 2.81 -8.22
C THR A 98 -14.07 3.37 -6.84
N SER A 99 -13.81 2.60 -5.77
CA SER A 99 -14.03 3.01 -4.38
C SER A 99 -12.74 3.24 -3.60
N ALA A 100 -11.61 2.74 -4.10
CA ALA A 100 -10.30 2.84 -3.46
C ALA A 100 -9.17 2.89 -4.47
N PHE A 101 -8.08 3.61 -4.16
CA PHE A 101 -6.89 3.64 -5.00
C PHE A 101 -5.61 4.02 -4.24
N PHE A 102 -4.45 3.80 -4.90
CA PHE A 102 -3.18 4.35 -4.49
C PHE A 102 -2.83 5.62 -5.26
N LEU A 103 -2.25 6.60 -4.57
CA LEU A 103 -1.60 7.76 -5.17
C LEU A 103 -0.16 7.86 -4.65
N LEU A 104 0.79 7.99 -5.56
CA LEU A 104 2.09 8.52 -5.20
C LEU A 104 1.94 10.01 -4.88
N GLY A 105 2.73 10.55 -3.95
CA GLY A 105 2.60 11.94 -3.52
C GLY A 105 2.59 12.95 -4.68
N VAL A 106 3.38 12.70 -5.73
CA VAL A 106 3.40 13.53 -6.94
C VAL A 106 2.07 13.50 -7.71
N MET A 107 1.38 12.35 -7.76
CA MET A 107 0.07 12.23 -8.40
C MET A 107 -0.98 13.09 -7.70
N THR A 108 -0.96 13.11 -6.37
CA THR A 108 -1.83 13.97 -5.56
C THR A 108 -1.66 15.44 -5.93
N THR A 109 -0.40 15.89 -6.06
CA THR A 109 -0.09 17.26 -6.47
C THR A 109 -0.66 17.60 -7.85
N PHE A 110 -0.58 16.68 -8.81
CA PHE A 110 -1.15 16.90 -10.14
C PHE A 110 -2.68 16.97 -10.12
N LEU A 111 -3.35 16.12 -9.34
CA LEU A 111 -4.80 16.17 -9.20
C LEU A 111 -5.28 17.45 -8.54
N LEU A 112 -4.55 17.94 -7.52
CA LEU A 112 -4.88 19.19 -6.84
C LEU A 112 -4.64 20.44 -7.69
N LYS A 113 -3.70 20.39 -8.64
CA LYS A 113 -3.45 21.49 -9.59
C LYS A 113 -4.54 21.66 -10.66
N GLN A 114 -5.40 20.68 -10.85
CA GLN A 114 -6.56 20.85 -11.73
C GLN A 114 -7.50 21.91 -11.15
N GLU A 115 -8.15 22.69 -12.03
CA GLU A 115 -9.13 23.68 -11.61
C GLU A 115 -10.24 23.02 -10.78
N PRO A 116 -10.63 23.61 -9.63
CA PRO A 116 -11.74 23.10 -8.84
C PRO A 116 -13.03 23.00 -9.66
N SER A 117 -13.76 21.92 -9.46
CA SER A 117 -15.00 21.63 -10.18
C SER A 117 -16.12 21.25 -9.22
N GLN A 118 -17.36 21.61 -9.58
CA GLN A 118 -18.54 21.13 -8.87
C GLN A 118 -18.64 19.58 -8.87
N HIS A 119 -17.89 18.91 -9.74
CA HIS A 119 -17.82 17.45 -9.86
C HIS A 119 -16.67 16.80 -9.06
N ASP A 120 -15.93 17.57 -8.27
CA ASP A 120 -14.79 17.06 -7.50
C ASP A 120 -15.20 15.96 -6.49
N LYS A 121 -16.45 16.00 -6.02
CA LYS A 121 -17.02 14.98 -5.12
C LYS A 121 -18.00 14.03 -5.80
N ASP A 122 -18.13 14.10 -7.13
CA ASP A 122 -19.05 13.24 -7.90
C ASP A 122 -18.34 11.93 -8.29
N HIS A 123 -18.13 11.05 -7.30
CA HIS A 123 -17.51 9.74 -7.45
C HIS A 123 -17.88 8.82 -6.29
N SER A 124 -17.58 7.52 -6.43
CA SER A 124 -17.81 6.49 -5.40
C SER A 124 -16.59 6.21 -4.50
N VAL A 125 -15.50 6.97 -4.66
CA VAL A 125 -14.28 6.76 -3.89
C VAL A 125 -14.50 7.14 -2.44
N ARG A 126 -14.17 6.23 -1.53
CA ARG A 126 -14.24 6.46 -0.09
C ARG A 126 -12.88 6.56 0.57
N LEU A 127 -11.84 5.94 -0.02
CA LEU A 127 -10.49 6.00 0.52
C LEU A 127 -9.41 6.05 -0.55
N ALA A 128 -8.31 6.69 -0.21
CA ALA A 128 -7.09 6.73 -1.01
C ALA A 128 -5.87 6.48 -0.12
N PHE A 129 -4.93 5.68 -0.63
CA PHE A 129 -3.60 5.62 -0.03
C PHE A 129 -2.70 6.67 -0.66
N MET A 130 -2.14 7.56 0.12
CA MET A 130 -1.17 8.56 -0.29
C MET A 130 0.22 8.16 0.22
N VAL A 131 1.11 7.77 -0.69
CA VAL A 131 2.43 7.22 -0.33
C VAL A 131 3.54 7.90 -1.15
N PRO A 132 4.49 8.58 -0.51
CA PRO A 132 4.45 9.01 0.89
C PRO A 132 3.34 10.02 1.16
N LEU A 133 2.97 10.17 2.44
CA LEU A 133 2.03 11.20 2.86
C LEU A 133 2.61 12.59 2.58
N THR A 134 1.89 13.39 1.81
CA THR A 134 2.29 14.77 1.50
C THR A 134 1.56 15.77 2.40
N GLU A 135 2.06 17.01 2.43
CA GLU A 135 1.43 18.10 3.16
C GLU A 135 0.03 18.46 2.63
N THR A 136 -0.26 18.05 1.40
CA THR A 136 -1.55 18.27 0.73
C THR A 136 -2.65 17.30 1.14
N CYS A 137 -2.41 16.44 2.11
CA CYS A 137 -3.37 15.43 2.57
C CYS A 137 -4.71 16.07 2.98
N THR A 138 -4.67 17.12 3.82
CA THR A 138 -5.87 17.81 4.29
C THR A 138 -6.62 18.47 3.13
N GLU A 139 -5.91 19.16 2.24
CA GLU A 139 -6.50 19.80 1.06
C GLU A 139 -7.17 18.76 0.15
N PHE A 140 -6.53 17.60 -0.04
CA PHE A 140 -7.07 16.50 -0.84
C PHE A 140 -8.38 15.96 -0.23
N TYR A 141 -8.38 15.70 1.07
CA TYR A 141 -9.56 15.27 1.81
C TYR A 141 -10.70 16.29 1.70
N GLU A 142 -10.43 17.55 1.96
CA GLU A 142 -11.45 18.63 1.94
C GLU A 142 -12.05 18.81 0.54
N ARG A 143 -11.20 18.80 -0.50
CA ARG A 143 -11.63 19.00 -1.87
C ARG A 143 -12.43 17.83 -2.42
N PHE A 144 -11.93 16.61 -2.27
CA PHE A 144 -12.53 15.44 -2.89
C PHE A 144 -13.44 14.63 -1.94
N GLY A 145 -13.37 14.83 -0.64
CA GLY A 145 -14.18 14.10 0.34
C GLY A 145 -13.76 12.63 0.48
N ILE A 146 -12.48 12.33 0.26
CA ILE A 146 -11.92 10.99 0.25
C ILE A 146 -11.03 10.80 1.48
N ASP A 147 -11.29 9.79 2.31
CA ASP A 147 -10.41 9.47 3.43
C ASP A 147 -9.03 9.07 2.95
N VAL A 148 -8.00 9.72 3.50
CA VAL A 148 -6.60 9.47 3.12
C VAL A 148 -5.93 8.61 4.17
N TYR A 149 -5.31 7.54 3.71
CA TYR A 149 -4.43 6.67 4.49
C TYR A 149 -3.00 6.77 3.97
N THR A 150 -2.04 6.44 4.80
CA THR A 150 -0.65 6.22 4.37
C THR A 150 -0.12 4.93 4.96
N ILE A 151 0.86 4.35 4.30
CA ILE A 151 1.53 3.13 4.74
C ILE A 151 3.04 3.24 4.57
N PHE A 152 3.77 2.48 5.36
CA PHE A 152 5.14 2.12 5.03
C PHE A 152 5.14 0.67 4.53
N ASN A 153 5.65 0.47 3.32
CA ASN A 153 5.68 -0.82 2.65
C ASN A 153 7.03 -1.03 1.97
N MET A 154 7.53 -2.23 2.07
CA MET A 154 8.64 -2.74 1.25
C MET A 154 8.26 -4.11 0.72
N THR A 155 8.80 -4.48 -0.43
CA THR A 155 8.54 -5.79 -1.03
C THR A 155 8.90 -6.92 -0.07
N GLU A 156 9.94 -6.74 0.74
CA GLU A 156 10.50 -7.74 1.64
C GLU A 156 9.70 -7.93 2.94
N ILE A 157 9.02 -6.89 3.42
CA ILE A 157 8.45 -6.87 4.77
C ILE A 157 6.93 -6.59 4.81
N SER A 158 6.27 -6.57 3.65
CA SER A 158 4.85 -6.19 3.55
C SER A 158 4.58 -4.75 4.01
N SER A 159 3.47 -4.52 4.69
CA SER A 159 3.06 -3.22 5.22
C SER A 159 3.09 -3.25 6.76
N PRO A 160 4.26 -3.12 7.41
CA PRO A 160 4.36 -3.19 8.87
C PRO A 160 3.72 -1.99 9.59
N ILE A 161 3.56 -0.87 8.90
CA ILE A 161 3.04 0.38 9.44
C ILE A 161 1.91 0.88 8.56
N VAL A 162 0.78 1.24 9.18
CA VAL A 162 -0.42 1.76 8.50
C VAL A 162 -0.98 2.90 9.34
N SER A 163 -1.48 3.96 8.70
CA SER A 163 -2.09 5.08 9.42
C SER A 163 -3.58 4.84 9.74
N GLU A 164 -4.08 5.59 10.71
CA GLU A 164 -5.50 5.93 10.79
C GLU A 164 -5.88 6.85 9.62
N PRO A 165 -7.18 7.05 9.33
CA PRO A 165 -7.61 7.95 8.26
C PRO A 165 -7.22 9.41 8.56
N ASN A 166 -6.93 10.14 7.50
CA ASN A 166 -6.66 11.58 7.52
C ASN A 166 -5.58 12.00 8.53
N PRO A 167 -4.38 11.40 8.46
CA PRO A 167 -3.33 11.70 9.43
C PRO A 167 -2.85 13.15 9.29
N THR A 168 -2.81 13.87 10.41
CA THR A 168 -2.40 15.28 10.47
C THR A 168 -0.91 15.48 10.79
N LYS A 169 -0.24 14.44 11.31
CA LYS A 169 1.18 14.51 11.65
C LYS A 169 2.02 14.44 10.38
N ARG A 170 2.77 15.51 10.09
CA ARG A 170 3.69 15.56 8.95
C ARG A 170 4.72 14.43 9.00
N GLY A 171 5.03 13.86 7.84
CA GLY A 171 6.05 12.83 7.69
C GLY A 171 5.73 11.49 8.38
N THR A 172 4.51 11.33 8.90
CA THR A 172 4.12 10.03 9.46
C THR A 172 3.88 9.01 8.34
N CYS A 173 4.21 7.77 8.61
CA CYS A 173 3.74 6.62 7.83
C CYS A 173 2.68 5.80 8.58
N GLY A 174 2.30 6.21 9.79
CA GLY A 174 1.27 5.56 10.60
C GLY A 174 1.78 4.97 11.90
N LYS A 175 1.17 3.87 12.31
CA LYS A 175 1.49 3.09 13.51
C LYS A 175 1.81 1.65 13.11
N LYS A 176 2.64 0.97 13.90
CA LYS A 176 2.86 -0.46 13.70
C LYS A 176 1.54 -1.22 13.84
N ARG A 177 1.33 -2.19 12.96
CA ARG A 177 0.18 -3.09 13.05
C ARG A 177 0.42 -4.22 14.06
N ASP A 178 -0.65 -4.88 14.47
CA ASP A 178 -0.57 -6.04 15.36
C ASP A 178 0.20 -7.19 14.70
N GLY A 179 0.93 -7.96 15.51
CA GLY A 179 1.77 -9.07 15.05
C GLY A 179 3.09 -8.63 14.41
N VAL A 180 3.43 -7.33 14.47
CA VAL A 180 4.69 -6.78 13.97
C VAL A 180 5.38 -5.98 15.08
N ASP A 181 6.67 -6.25 15.27
CA ASP A 181 7.55 -5.45 16.10
C ASP A 181 8.43 -4.57 15.21
N VAL A 182 8.47 -3.28 15.51
CA VAL A 182 9.23 -2.27 14.77
C VAL A 182 10.07 -1.49 15.78
N ARG A 183 11.38 -1.41 15.55
CA ARG A 183 12.31 -0.63 16.38
C ARG A 183 13.20 0.22 15.50
N LEU A 184 13.68 1.31 16.07
CA LEU A 184 14.76 2.12 15.52
C LEU A 184 16.02 1.87 16.35
N VAL A 185 17.09 1.46 15.70
CA VAL A 185 18.34 1.08 16.38
C VAL A 185 19.53 1.88 15.83
N ASP A 186 20.56 1.99 16.65
CA ASP A 186 21.86 2.56 16.29
C ASP A 186 22.77 1.53 15.60
N GLU A 187 24.01 1.89 15.35
CA GLU A 187 25.02 1.05 14.71
C GLU A 187 25.43 -0.19 15.54
N ASN A 188 25.03 -0.27 16.81
CA ASN A 188 25.28 -1.39 17.71
C ASN A 188 24.01 -2.23 17.95
N ASP A 189 22.96 -2.06 17.13
CA ASP A 189 21.62 -2.68 17.31
C ASP A 189 20.91 -2.30 18.62
N CYS A 190 21.34 -1.20 19.27
CA CYS A 190 20.68 -0.68 20.46
C CYS A 190 19.55 0.28 20.10
N GLU A 191 18.41 0.16 20.77
CA GLU A 191 17.25 1.02 20.51
C GLU A 191 17.59 2.49 20.82
N VAL A 192 17.36 3.37 19.84
CA VAL A 192 17.63 4.82 19.98
C VAL A 192 16.57 5.51 20.85
N ALA A 193 16.93 6.63 21.44
CA ALA A 193 16.00 7.41 22.24
C ALA A 193 14.89 8.04 21.39
N LEU A 194 13.77 8.39 22.01
CA LEU A 194 12.65 9.02 21.33
C LEU A 194 13.06 10.36 20.71
N GLY A 195 12.85 10.47 19.40
CA GLY A 195 13.21 11.65 18.60
C GLY A 195 14.58 11.55 17.92
N GLU A 196 15.34 10.49 18.16
CA GLU A 196 16.57 10.22 17.45
C GLU A 196 16.33 9.44 16.15
N ILE A 197 17.28 9.56 15.23
CA ILE A 197 17.27 8.84 13.96
C ILE A 197 17.99 7.51 14.16
N GLY A 198 17.40 6.43 13.65
CA GLY A 198 17.98 5.09 13.70
C GLY A 198 17.61 4.28 12.47
N GLU A 199 18.27 3.14 12.29
CA GLU A 199 17.89 2.13 11.32
C GLU A 199 16.63 1.42 11.77
N MET A 200 15.68 1.25 10.85
CA MET A 200 14.42 0.57 11.16
C MET A 200 14.57 -0.93 10.99
N ILE A 201 14.47 -1.66 12.08
CA ILE A 201 14.38 -3.12 12.07
C ILE A 201 12.93 -3.56 12.30
N VAL A 202 12.53 -4.63 11.60
CA VAL A 202 11.16 -5.15 11.63
C VAL A 202 11.19 -6.66 11.89
N ARG A 203 10.30 -7.12 12.76
CA ARG A 203 10.10 -8.52 13.06
C ARG A 203 8.60 -8.86 13.05
N THR A 204 8.26 -10.04 12.54
CA THR A 204 6.92 -10.61 12.66
C THR A 204 6.93 -11.81 13.62
N ASP A 205 5.81 -12.05 14.30
CA ASP A 205 5.57 -13.23 15.11
C ASP A 205 5.14 -14.46 14.26
N ARG A 206 4.87 -14.23 12.97
CA ARG A 206 4.45 -15.29 12.03
C ARG A 206 5.65 -15.79 11.22
N PRO A 207 6.04 -17.07 11.38
CA PRO A 207 7.04 -17.67 10.49
C PRO A 207 6.61 -17.49 9.02
N TRP A 208 7.56 -17.13 8.15
CA TRP A 208 7.33 -16.88 6.70
C TRP A 208 6.43 -15.67 6.38
N GLY A 209 6.02 -14.91 7.38
CA GLY A 209 5.19 -13.71 7.19
C GLY A 209 5.93 -12.50 6.61
N MET A 210 7.25 -12.56 6.58
CA MET A 210 8.15 -11.64 5.89
C MET A 210 9.19 -12.44 5.13
N ASN A 211 9.75 -11.84 4.10
CA ASN A 211 10.83 -12.45 3.37
C ASN A 211 12.15 -12.18 4.10
N SER A 212 12.88 -13.23 4.40
CA SER A 212 14.30 -13.14 4.70
C SER A 212 15.04 -13.18 3.38
N GLY A 213 15.53 -12.05 2.92
CA GLY A 213 16.31 -11.97 1.69
C GLY A 213 17.57 -12.84 1.73
#